data_17b777273c8efdab9d9001b3f8d3104f
#
_entry.id   17b777273c8efdab9d9001b3f8d3104f
#
_cell.length_a   1.000
_cell.length_b   1.000
_cell.length_c   1.000
_cell.angle_alpha   90.00
_cell.angle_beta   90.00
_cell.angle_gamma   90.00
#
_symmetry.space_group_name_H-M   'P 1'
#
loop_
_entity.id
_entity.type
_entity.pdbx_description
1 polymer ?
#
loop_
_entity_poly.entity_id
_entity_poly.type
_entity_poly.pdbx_seq_one_letter_code
_entity_poly.pdbx_strand_id
1 'polypeptide(L)'
;SKVLKDEKGNNTYMLKQRTLKKAISATGVGLHNGEKVTLTLRPAAANTGIVFKRVDLPQPNEIVATAHAVHDTRLCSALEANGARVATVEHLMSALAGLGIDNVYVDVDAAEIPIMDGSAGPFVYLLQEAGIAELPAAKKFIRIKKTVEVKEQDKWARFEPYHGFKIDFTIAFNHPVFEHSGCQVKIDFATDSYIQKISRARTFGFMHEVEYLRSNGLARGGSLDNAVVLDEYRVINTDGLRYDDEFAKHKV
;
A
#
# COMPACT_ATOMS: atom_id res chain seq x y z
N SER A 1 -15.67 23.74 10.58
CA SER A 1 -14.22 23.60 10.86
C SER A 1 -13.86 24.53 12.00
N LYS A 2 -13.33 23.96 13.10
CA LYS A 2 -12.84 24.76 14.22
C LYS A 2 -11.52 25.37 13.81
N VAL A 3 -11.47 26.70 13.72
CA VAL A 3 -10.22 27.46 13.48
C VAL A 3 -9.48 27.48 14.81
N LEU A 4 -8.31 26.87 14.87
CA LEU A 4 -7.38 27.02 15.97
C LEU A 4 -6.40 28.17 15.63
N LYS A 5 -5.95 28.90 16.65
CA LYS A 5 -4.86 29.87 16.48
C LYS A 5 -3.55 29.19 16.88
N ASP A 6 -2.53 29.34 16.05
CA ASP A 6 -1.17 28.95 16.44
C ASP A 6 -0.61 29.89 17.54
N GLU A 7 0.57 29.57 18.06
CA GLU A 7 1.25 30.39 19.08
C GLU A 7 1.58 31.83 18.61
N LYS A 8 1.44 32.09 17.31
CA LYS A 8 1.64 33.40 16.68
C LYS A 8 0.32 34.10 16.31
N GLY A 9 -0.82 33.52 16.68
CA GLY A 9 -2.14 34.10 16.43
C GLY A 9 -2.70 33.88 15.02
N ASN A 10 -2.04 33.07 14.17
CA ASN A 10 -2.51 32.77 12.83
C ASN A 10 -3.61 31.71 12.87
N ASN A 11 -4.58 31.84 11.97
CA ASN A 11 -5.64 30.85 11.82
C ASN A 11 -5.05 29.54 11.25
N THR A 12 -5.02 28.50 12.07
CA THR A 12 -4.63 27.15 11.64
C THR A 12 -5.88 26.29 11.47
N TYR A 13 -6.09 25.76 10.28
CA TYR A 13 -7.17 24.82 10.04
C TYR A 13 -6.76 23.45 10.59
N MET A 14 -7.55 22.92 11.51
CA MET A 14 -7.35 21.57 12.02
C MET A 14 -7.73 20.57 10.93
N LEU A 15 -6.75 19.82 10.42
CA LEU A 15 -7.02 18.66 9.58
C LEU A 15 -7.61 17.55 10.44
N LYS A 16 -8.80 17.08 10.06
CA LYS A 16 -9.53 16.05 10.79
C LYS A 16 -9.12 14.67 10.34
N GLN A 17 -9.16 13.73 11.28
CA GLN A 17 -9.07 12.30 10.98
C GLN A 17 -10.22 11.87 10.06
N ARG A 18 -9.96 10.83 9.26
CA ARG A 18 -10.89 10.31 8.27
C ARG A 18 -11.15 8.82 8.48
N THR A 19 -12.35 8.40 8.16
CA THR A 19 -12.82 7.02 8.10
C THR A 19 -13.74 6.84 6.90
N LEU A 20 -14.39 5.69 6.78
CA LEU A 20 -15.38 5.42 5.73
C LEU A 20 -16.78 5.83 6.19
N LYS A 21 -17.67 6.16 5.24
CA LYS A 21 -19.08 6.43 5.52
C LYS A 21 -19.88 5.14 5.75
N LYS A 22 -19.53 4.06 5.03
CA LYS A 22 -20.20 2.76 5.11
C LYS A 22 -19.20 1.63 4.90
N ALA A 23 -19.58 0.42 5.30
CA ALA A 23 -18.82 -0.77 5.00
C ALA A 23 -18.90 -1.13 3.50
N ILE A 24 -17.84 -1.74 2.97
CA ILE A 24 -17.78 -2.23 1.61
C ILE A 24 -16.98 -3.52 1.56
N SER A 25 -17.35 -4.43 0.68
CA SER A 25 -16.68 -5.73 0.52
C SER A 25 -16.28 -5.99 -0.91
N ALA A 26 -15.22 -6.78 -1.05
CA ALA A 26 -14.79 -7.34 -2.33
C ALA A 26 -14.20 -8.74 -2.12
N THR A 27 -14.24 -9.55 -3.15
CA THR A 27 -13.67 -10.89 -3.14
C THR A 27 -12.61 -11.01 -4.23
N GLY A 28 -11.52 -11.68 -3.92
CA GLY A 28 -10.43 -11.94 -4.86
C GLY A 28 -9.63 -13.14 -4.42
N VAL A 29 -8.40 -13.24 -4.91
CA VAL A 29 -7.46 -14.31 -4.56
C VAL A 29 -6.16 -13.74 -4.01
N GLY A 30 -5.52 -14.46 -3.09
CA GLY A 30 -4.19 -14.14 -2.62
C GLY A 30 -3.15 -14.38 -3.73
N LEU A 31 -2.18 -13.49 -3.87
CA LEU A 31 -1.12 -13.62 -4.88
C LEU A 31 -0.26 -14.88 -4.65
N HIS A 32 0.13 -15.13 -3.42
CA HIS A 32 1.07 -16.21 -3.07
C HIS A 32 0.38 -17.51 -2.73
N ASN A 33 -0.68 -17.49 -1.92
CA ASN A 33 -1.40 -18.71 -1.52
C ASN A 33 -2.45 -19.17 -2.55
N GLY A 34 -2.92 -18.26 -3.43
CA GLY A 34 -3.96 -18.57 -4.42
C GLY A 34 -5.34 -18.81 -3.83
N GLU A 35 -5.53 -18.57 -2.55
CA GLU A 35 -6.79 -18.80 -1.86
C GLU A 35 -7.78 -17.66 -2.11
N LYS A 36 -9.05 -18.03 -2.21
CA LYS A 36 -10.12 -17.05 -2.24
C LYS A 36 -10.19 -16.32 -0.90
N VAL A 37 -10.30 -15.01 -0.96
CA VAL A 37 -10.42 -14.14 0.22
C VAL A 37 -11.51 -13.09 0.00
N THR A 38 -12.33 -12.91 1.02
CA THR A 38 -13.28 -11.80 1.11
C THR A 38 -12.70 -10.74 2.04
N LEU A 39 -12.58 -9.54 1.51
CA LEU A 39 -12.15 -8.33 2.19
C LEU A 39 -13.37 -7.48 2.51
N THR A 40 -13.51 -7.06 3.75
CA THR A 40 -14.52 -6.07 4.16
C THR A 40 -13.84 -4.91 4.86
N LEU A 41 -14.04 -3.71 4.34
CA LEU A 41 -13.57 -2.47 4.94
C LEU A 41 -14.73 -1.85 5.71
N ARG A 42 -14.53 -1.55 7.01
CA ARG A 42 -15.57 -1.00 7.89
C ARG A 42 -15.15 0.33 8.50
N PRO A 43 -16.08 1.28 8.68
CA PRO A 43 -15.82 2.50 9.43
C PRO A 43 -15.28 2.20 10.83
N ALA A 44 -14.41 3.09 11.33
CA ALA A 44 -13.86 3.01 12.67
C ALA A 44 -13.89 4.39 13.34
N ALA A 45 -13.95 4.40 14.66
CA ALA A 45 -13.95 5.61 15.47
C ALA A 45 -12.57 6.32 15.38
N ALA A 46 -12.54 7.59 15.76
CA ALA A 46 -11.31 8.36 15.88
C ALA A 46 -10.29 7.65 16.77
N ASN A 47 -9.02 7.77 16.42
CA ASN A 47 -7.88 7.16 17.11
C ASN A 47 -7.84 5.63 17.11
N THR A 48 -8.62 4.97 16.26
CA THR A 48 -8.54 3.51 16.07
C THR A 48 -7.30 3.11 15.28
N GLY A 49 -6.94 3.88 14.27
CA GLY A 49 -5.90 3.49 13.31
C GLY A 49 -6.42 2.48 12.28
N ILE A 50 -5.52 1.82 11.60
CA ILE A 50 -5.81 0.74 10.65
C ILE A 50 -5.70 -0.59 11.41
N VAL A 51 -6.79 -1.32 11.52
CA VAL A 51 -6.85 -2.58 12.28
C VAL A 51 -7.31 -3.71 11.38
N PHE A 52 -6.43 -4.68 11.15
CA PHE A 52 -6.73 -5.92 10.44
C PHE A 52 -7.35 -6.93 11.38
N LYS A 53 -8.36 -7.64 10.89
CA LYS A 53 -9.05 -8.69 11.65
C LYS A 53 -9.18 -9.96 10.81
N ARG A 54 -8.63 -11.06 11.30
CA ARG A 54 -8.78 -12.40 10.73
C ARG A 54 -10.08 -13.01 11.23
N VAL A 55 -11.18 -12.78 10.48
CA VAL A 55 -12.52 -13.24 10.87
C VAL A 55 -12.70 -14.76 10.76
N ASP A 56 -11.78 -15.45 10.12
CA ASP A 56 -11.70 -16.92 10.04
C ASP A 56 -11.02 -17.57 11.26
N LEU A 57 -10.39 -16.76 12.13
CA LEU A 57 -9.67 -17.24 13.31
C LEU A 57 -10.41 -16.86 14.60
N PRO A 58 -10.23 -17.67 15.69
CA PRO A 58 -10.75 -17.29 17.00
C PRO A 58 -9.99 -16.08 17.54
N GLN A 59 -10.63 -15.35 18.48
CA GLN A 59 -9.98 -14.23 19.16
C GLN A 59 -8.89 -14.72 20.14
N PRO A 60 -7.79 -13.93 20.34
CA PRO A 60 -7.51 -12.64 19.71
C PRO A 60 -7.08 -12.81 18.25
N ASN A 61 -7.64 -12.03 17.34
CA ASN A 61 -7.43 -12.14 15.90
C ASN A 61 -7.19 -10.79 15.21
N GLU A 62 -6.96 -9.74 16.00
CA GLU A 62 -6.74 -8.37 15.51
C GLU A 62 -5.25 -8.04 15.44
N ILE A 63 -4.87 -7.31 14.40
CA ILE A 63 -3.53 -6.78 14.18
C ILE A 63 -3.63 -5.28 13.91
N VAL A 64 -3.09 -4.46 14.79
CA VAL A 64 -2.96 -3.03 14.55
C VAL A 64 -1.79 -2.81 13.58
N ALA A 65 -2.05 -2.11 12.47
CA ALA A 65 -1.04 -1.86 11.45
C ALA A 65 -0.04 -0.78 11.91
N THR A 66 0.95 -1.20 12.67
CA THR A 66 2.09 -0.40 13.09
C THR A 66 3.38 -0.97 12.49
N ALA A 67 4.46 -0.17 12.47
CA ALA A 67 5.76 -0.65 12.01
C ALA A 67 6.24 -1.88 12.79
N HIS A 68 5.91 -1.97 14.07
CA HIS A 68 6.29 -3.11 14.93
C HIS A 68 5.55 -4.41 14.59
N ALA A 69 4.43 -4.34 13.88
CA ALA A 69 3.69 -5.53 13.44
C ALA A 69 4.24 -6.13 12.14
N VAL A 70 5.15 -5.45 11.45
CA VAL A 70 5.80 -5.95 10.23
C VAL A 70 6.87 -6.97 10.62
N HIS A 71 6.66 -8.24 10.27
CA HIS A 71 7.59 -9.32 10.60
C HIS A 71 8.26 -9.95 9.39
N ASP A 72 7.57 -10.04 8.26
CA ASP A 72 8.10 -10.63 7.04
C ASP A 72 7.96 -9.63 5.88
N THR A 73 9.08 -9.38 5.21
CA THR A 73 9.16 -8.48 4.04
C THR A 73 9.67 -9.20 2.79
N ARG A 74 9.77 -10.53 2.83
CA ARG A 74 10.14 -11.33 1.66
C ARG A 74 8.95 -11.44 0.72
N LEU A 75 9.09 -10.90 -0.48
CA LEU A 75 8.09 -10.90 -1.56
C LEU A 75 6.83 -10.07 -1.31
N CYS A 76 6.53 -9.72 -0.08
CA CYS A 76 5.41 -8.88 0.33
C CYS A 76 5.66 -8.30 1.72
N SER A 77 4.81 -7.37 2.16
CA SER A 77 4.77 -6.93 3.55
C SER A 77 3.69 -7.72 4.30
N ALA A 78 4.08 -8.41 5.36
CA ALA A 78 3.17 -9.15 6.23
C ALA A 78 3.14 -8.57 7.64
N LEU A 79 1.94 -8.47 8.20
CA LEU A 79 1.70 -8.06 9.58
C LEU A 79 1.39 -9.28 10.44
N GLU A 80 1.95 -9.33 11.63
CA GLU A 80 1.73 -10.40 12.59
C GLU A 80 1.54 -9.84 14.00
N ALA A 81 0.52 -10.32 14.68
CA ALA A 81 0.27 -10.09 16.11
C ALA A 81 -0.76 -11.11 16.62
N ASN A 82 -0.72 -11.38 17.92
CA ASN A 82 -1.73 -12.23 18.59
C ASN A 82 -1.94 -13.61 17.94
N GLY A 83 -0.89 -14.18 17.33
CA GLY A 83 -0.97 -15.46 16.62
C GLY A 83 -1.67 -15.38 15.25
N ALA A 84 -2.03 -14.20 14.78
CA ALA A 84 -2.60 -13.98 13.47
C ALA A 84 -1.59 -13.35 12.51
N ARG A 85 -1.74 -13.63 11.23
CA ARG A 85 -0.93 -13.08 10.13
C ARG A 85 -1.82 -12.61 8.99
N VAL A 86 -1.49 -11.46 8.42
CA VAL A 86 -2.07 -10.97 7.15
C VAL A 86 -0.93 -10.52 6.25
N ALA A 87 -0.81 -11.13 5.08
CA ALA A 87 0.24 -10.86 4.10
C ALA A 87 -0.26 -9.95 2.97
N THR A 88 0.68 -9.37 2.23
CA THR A 88 0.45 -8.55 1.04
C THR A 88 -0.47 -7.35 1.32
N VAL A 89 -0.17 -6.64 2.40
CA VAL A 89 -0.95 -5.48 2.86
C VAL A 89 -0.60 -4.19 2.13
N GLU A 90 0.51 -4.14 1.41
CA GLU A 90 1.12 -2.93 0.85
C GLU A 90 0.22 -2.16 -0.11
N HIS A 91 -0.52 -2.83 -0.99
CA HIS A 91 -1.38 -2.15 -1.98
C HIS A 91 -2.60 -1.50 -1.32
N LEU A 92 -3.23 -2.20 -0.37
CA LEU A 92 -4.31 -1.63 0.42
C LEU A 92 -3.82 -0.47 1.31
N MET A 93 -2.68 -0.64 1.98
CA MET A 93 -2.08 0.41 2.81
C MET A 93 -1.74 1.65 1.98
N SER A 94 -1.25 1.46 0.76
CA SER A 94 -1.02 2.54 -0.22
C SER A 94 -2.30 3.32 -0.51
N ALA A 95 -3.39 2.62 -0.82
CA ALA A 95 -4.68 3.26 -1.09
C ALA A 95 -5.22 4.04 0.12
N LEU A 96 -5.14 3.47 1.31
CA LEU A 96 -5.55 4.12 2.56
C LEU A 96 -4.74 5.38 2.83
N ALA A 97 -3.42 5.31 2.70
CA ALA A 97 -2.53 6.47 2.85
C ALA A 97 -2.79 7.53 1.78
N GLY A 98 -2.92 7.12 0.52
CA GLY A 98 -3.14 8.01 -0.62
C GLY A 98 -4.46 8.79 -0.53
N LEU A 99 -5.49 8.22 0.07
CA LEU A 99 -6.78 8.88 0.29
C LEU A 99 -6.92 9.49 1.69
N GLY A 100 -5.88 9.41 2.51
CA GLY A 100 -5.86 10.01 3.84
C GLY A 100 -6.83 9.37 4.83
N ILE A 101 -7.05 8.06 4.76
CA ILE A 101 -7.86 7.29 5.70
C ILE A 101 -7.01 6.96 6.93
N ASP A 102 -7.44 7.45 8.10
CA ASP A 102 -6.73 7.25 9.36
C ASP A 102 -7.27 6.07 10.17
N ASN A 103 -8.57 5.78 10.04
CA ASN A 103 -9.28 4.82 10.89
C ASN A 103 -10.15 3.92 10.03
N VAL A 104 -9.87 2.62 10.04
CA VAL A 104 -10.64 1.61 9.32
C VAL A 104 -10.39 0.23 9.93
N TYR A 105 -11.44 -0.61 10.00
CA TYR A 105 -11.29 -2.04 10.21
C TYR A 105 -11.22 -2.75 8.87
N VAL A 106 -10.26 -3.66 8.77
CA VAL A 106 -10.02 -4.48 7.59
C VAL A 106 -10.25 -5.94 7.95
N ASP A 107 -11.43 -6.45 7.66
CA ASP A 107 -11.79 -7.84 7.93
C ASP A 107 -11.39 -8.70 6.72
N VAL A 108 -10.67 -9.79 6.98
CA VAL A 108 -10.29 -10.79 5.97
C VAL A 108 -10.52 -12.20 6.51
N ASP A 109 -10.98 -13.09 5.65
CA ASP A 109 -11.25 -14.49 5.98
C ASP A 109 -10.14 -15.45 5.52
N ALA A 110 -8.98 -14.93 5.17
CA ALA A 110 -7.78 -15.68 4.81
C ALA A 110 -6.51 -14.90 5.20
N ALA A 111 -5.34 -15.53 5.03
CA ALA A 111 -4.06 -14.99 5.48
C ALA A 111 -3.44 -13.92 4.57
N GLU A 112 -4.09 -13.56 3.48
CA GLU A 112 -3.54 -12.64 2.49
C GLU A 112 -4.61 -11.69 1.95
N ILE A 113 -4.25 -10.41 1.76
CA ILE A 113 -5.10 -9.42 1.08
C ILE A 113 -5.26 -9.84 -0.39
N PRO A 114 -6.46 -9.74 -0.99
CA PRO A 114 -6.63 -10.08 -2.40
C PRO A 114 -5.76 -9.21 -3.29
N ILE A 115 -5.11 -9.83 -4.27
CA ILE A 115 -4.20 -9.13 -5.18
C ILE A 115 -4.91 -8.17 -6.13
N MET A 116 -6.17 -8.42 -6.44
CA MET A 116 -6.98 -7.66 -7.39
C MET A 116 -6.28 -7.61 -8.77
N ASP A 117 -6.00 -6.41 -9.28
CA ASP A 117 -5.27 -6.23 -10.54
C ASP A 117 -3.75 -6.05 -10.38
N GLY A 118 -3.24 -6.20 -9.16
CA GLY A 118 -1.83 -6.00 -8.82
C GLY A 118 -1.44 -4.56 -8.48
N SER A 119 -2.41 -3.65 -8.45
CA SER A 119 -2.21 -2.24 -8.08
C SER A 119 -3.09 -1.84 -6.90
N ALA A 120 -2.94 -0.61 -6.44
CA ALA A 120 -3.83 0.00 -5.44
C ALA A 120 -5.16 0.49 -6.02
N GLY A 121 -5.29 0.55 -7.34
CA GLY A 121 -6.45 1.12 -8.04
C GLY A 121 -7.80 0.54 -7.61
N PRO A 122 -8.00 -0.78 -7.58
CA PRO A 122 -9.25 -1.39 -7.12
C PRO A 122 -9.61 -1.03 -5.67
N PHE A 123 -8.62 -0.90 -4.79
CA PHE A 123 -8.86 -0.46 -3.40
C PHE A 123 -9.26 1.02 -3.34
N VAL A 124 -8.65 1.88 -4.15
CA VAL A 124 -9.09 3.28 -4.30
C VAL A 124 -10.56 3.34 -4.72
N TYR A 125 -10.95 2.54 -5.70
CA TYR A 125 -12.34 2.45 -6.14
C TYR A 125 -13.28 2.04 -4.99
N LEU A 126 -12.94 1.00 -4.23
CA LEU A 126 -13.73 0.56 -3.07
C LEU A 126 -13.87 1.66 -2.01
N LEU A 127 -12.79 2.37 -1.69
CA LEU A 127 -12.80 3.45 -0.72
C LEU A 127 -13.67 4.62 -1.19
N GLN A 128 -13.63 4.96 -2.47
CA GLN A 128 -14.48 5.99 -3.05
C GLN A 128 -15.96 5.59 -3.06
N GLU A 129 -16.27 4.33 -3.37
CA GLU A 129 -17.64 3.79 -3.29
C GLU A 129 -18.17 3.76 -1.87
N ALA A 130 -17.35 3.42 -0.89
CA ALA A 130 -17.71 3.49 0.52
C ALA A 130 -17.96 4.93 0.99
N GLY A 131 -17.30 5.88 0.37
CA GLY A 131 -17.28 7.28 0.75
C GLY A 131 -16.39 7.52 1.97
N ILE A 132 -15.89 8.74 2.09
CA ILE A 132 -14.98 9.17 3.15
C ILE A 132 -15.70 10.13 4.08
N ALA A 133 -15.59 9.90 5.39
CA ALA A 133 -16.16 10.74 6.43
C ALA A 133 -15.05 11.35 7.30
N GLU A 134 -15.22 12.60 7.67
CA GLU A 134 -14.36 13.26 8.66
C GLU A 134 -14.86 12.96 10.08
N LEU A 135 -13.91 12.77 11.00
CA LEU A 135 -14.17 12.53 12.42
C LEU A 135 -13.81 13.80 13.22
N PRO A 136 -14.47 14.04 14.38
CA PRO A 136 -14.22 15.23 15.19
C PRO A 136 -12.93 15.10 16.04
N ALA A 137 -11.84 14.73 15.41
CA ALA A 137 -10.52 14.59 16.03
C ALA A 137 -9.43 15.07 15.09
N ALA A 138 -8.36 15.65 15.65
CA ALA A 138 -7.23 16.14 14.87
C ALA A 138 -6.45 14.98 14.26
N LYS A 139 -6.10 15.11 12.98
CA LYS A 139 -5.17 14.20 12.30
C LYS A 139 -3.78 14.27 12.97
N LYS A 140 -3.16 13.12 13.15
CA LYS A 140 -1.81 13.00 13.72
C LYS A 140 -0.78 12.93 12.61
N PHE A 141 0.32 13.66 12.77
CA PHE A 141 1.43 13.69 11.83
C PHE A 141 2.74 13.33 12.52
N ILE A 142 3.61 12.63 11.79
CA ILE A 142 5.00 12.45 12.19
C ILE A 142 5.79 13.58 11.52
N ARG A 143 6.47 14.40 12.34
CA ARG A 143 7.34 15.46 11.86
C ARG A 143 8.80 15.02 11.93
N ILE A 144 9.46 14.98 10.78
CA ILE A 144 10.89 14.70 10.71
C ILE A 144 11.67 15.96 11.08
N LYS A 145 12.42 15.91 12.17
CA LYS A 145 13.19 17.05 12.68
C LYS A 145 14.65 17.07 12.24
N LYS A 146 15.21 15.90 11.94
CA LYS A 146 16.58 15.73 11.44
C LYS A 146 16.62 14.58 10.45
N THR A 147 17.64 14.56 9.61
CA THR A 147 17.88 13.44 8.68
C THR A 147 18.11 12.15 9.46
N VAL A 148 17.40 11.10 9.07
CA VAL A 148 17.55 9.73 9.58
C VAL A 148 17.71 8.80 8.41
N GLU A 149 18.79 8.01 8.41
CA GLU A 149 19.12 7.11 7.31
C GLU A 149 19.38 5.70 7.83
N VAL A 150 18.92 4.71 7.07
CA VAL A 150 19.32 3.30 7.21
C VAL A 150 19.93 2.83 5.90
N LYS A 151 21.02 2.07 6.00
CA LYS A 151 21.72 1.54 4.84
C LYS A 151 22.09 0.08 5.07
N GLU A 152 21.82 -0.75 4.07
CA GLU A 152 22.19 -2.15 4.05
C GLU A 152 22.77 -2.48 2.66
N GLN A 153 24.08 -2.72 2.61
CA GLN A 153 24.82 -2.93 1.35
C GLN A 153 24.64 -1.73 0.39
N ASP A 154 24.04 -1.97 -0.78
CA ASP A 154 23.75 -0.98 -1.81
C ASP A 154 22.34 -0.36 -1.71
N LYS A 155 21.55 -0.78 -0.69
CA LYS A 155 20.19 -0.30 -0.45
C LYS A 155 20.17 0.69 0.70
N TRP A 156 19.37 1.72 0.58
CA TRP A 156 19.21 2.70 1.64
C TRP A 156 17.83 3.34 1.60
N ALA A 157 17.42 3.83 2.77
CA ALA A 157 16.23 4.65 2.93
C ALA A 157 16.53 5.81 3.87
N ARG A 158 16.01 7.00 3.56
CA ARG A 158 16.29 8.22 4.29
C ARG A 158 15.05 9.07 4.47
N PHE A 159 14.85 9.55 5.68
CA PHE A 159 13.91 10.63 5.96
C PHE A 159 14.67 11.95 6.09
N GLU A 160 14.14 12.99 5.48
CA GLU A 160 14.66 14.35 5.56
C GLU A 160 13.58 15.32 6.04
N PRO A 161 13.93 16.39 6.78
CA PRO A 161 12.99 17.44 7.11
C PRO A 161 12.40 18.07 5.84
N TYR A 162 11.08 18.12 5.78
CA TYR A 162 10.34 18.71 4.67
C TYR A 162 8.97 19.19 5.16
N HIS A 163 8.49 20.32 4.62
CA HIS A 163 7.15 20.82 4.93
C HIS A 163 6.14 20.28 3.92
N GLY A 164 5.67 19.07 4.15
CA GLY A 164 4.78 18.33 3.27
C GLY A 164 5.11 16.84 3.26
N PHE A 165 4.65 16.13 2.24
CA PHE A 165 4.97 14.74 2.02
C PHE A 165 5.46 14.53 0.58
N LYS A 166 6.71 14.14 0.45
CA LYS A 166 7.40 13.92 -0.82
C LYS A 166 8.15 12.60 -0.79
N ILE A 167 8.08 11.86 -1.88
CA ILE A 167 8.84 10.63 -2.05
C ILE A 167 9.74 10.78 -3.29
N ASP A 168 11.00 10.46 -3.13
CA ASP A 168 11.97 10.25 -4.20
C ASP A 168 12.41 8.79 -4.15
N PHE A 169 12.04 8.02 -5.16
CA PHE A 169 12.29 6.59 -5.19
C PHE A 169 13.04 6.19 -6.46
N THR A 170 14.11 5.42 -6.28
CA THR A 170 14.92 4.87 -7.38
C THR A 170 15.01 3.36 -7.23
N ILE A 171 14.78 2.63 -8.33
CA ILE A 171 15.03 1.19 -8.42
C ILE A 171 16.17 0.90 -9.39
N ALA A 172 16.89 -0.17 -9.14
CA ALA A 172 17.93 -0.67 -10.02
C ALA A 172 17.81 -2.19 -10.17
N PHE A 173 17.58 -2.64 -11.41
CA PHE A 173 17.58 -4.05 -11.78
C PHE A 173 18.44 -4.25 -13.02
N ASN A 174 19.18 -5.34 -13.05
CA ASN A 174 19.97 -5.71 -14.23
C ASN A 174 19.08 -6.41 -15.26
N HIS A 175 18.33 -5.61 -16.03
CA HIS A 175 17.43 -6.11 -17.06
C HIS A 175 17.26 -5.05 -18.15
N PRO A 176 17.21 -5.43 -19.45
CA PRO A 176 17.14 -4.48 -20.58
C PRO A 176 15.98 -3.49 -20.51
N VAL A 177 14.82 -3.90 -19.99
CA VAL A 177 13.62 -3.02 -19.85
C VAL A 177 13.92 -1.82 -18.95
N PHE A 178 14.75 -1.97 -17.93
CA PHE A 178 15.11 -0.89 -17.00
C PHE A 178 16.10 0.12 -17.60
N GLU A 179 16.75 -0.19 -18.71
CA GLU A 179 17.57 0.77 -19.46
C GLU A 179 16.70 1.80 -20.20
N HIS A 180 15.47 1.46 -20.53
CA HIS A 180 14.52 2.28 -21.29
C HIS A 180 13.33 2.76 -20.47
N SER A 181 13.12 2.19 -19.29
CA SER A 181 12.06 2.58 -18.35
C SER A 181 12.57 3.64 -17.36
N GLY A 182 11.71 4.53 -16.92
CA GLY A 182 12.02 5.44 -15.82
C GLY A 182 12.27 4.67 -14.53
N CYS A 183 13.51 4.71 -14.04
CA CYS A 183 13.94 4.05 -12.81
C CYS A 183 13.79 4.92 -11.56
N GLN A 184 13.54 6.22 -11.73
CA GLN A 184 13.37 7.18 -10.65
C GLN A 184 12.03 7.90 -10.78
N VAL A 185 11.35 8.03 -9.65
CA VAL A 185 10.08 8.77 -9.52
C VAL A 185 10.19 9.73 -8.35
N LYS A 186 9.85 10.99 -8.60
CA LYS A 186 9.71 12.04 -7.58
C LYS A 186 8.26 12.47 -7.54
N ILE A 187 7.62 12.33 -6.40
CA ILE A 187 6.22 12.69 -6.17
C ILE A 187 6.15 13.64 -4.98
N ASP A 188 5.54 14.79 -5.20
CA ASP A 188 5.13 15.73 -4.15
C ASP A 188 3.61 15.67 -4.03
N PHE A 189 3.10 15.11 -2.94
CA PHE A 189 1.66 14.93 -2.75
C PHE A 189 0.89 16.24 -2.48
N ALA A 190 1.56 17.37 -2.37
CA ALA A 190 0.91 18.68 -2.38
C ALA A 190 0.45 19.09 -3.79
N THR A 191 1.12 18.63 -4.84
CA THR A 191 0.88 19.01 -6.25
C THR A 191 0.51 17.84 -7.14
N ASP A 192 0.94 16.63 -6.80
CA ASP A 192 0.74 15.42 -7.59
C ASP A 192 -0.47 14.63 -7.11
N SER A 193 -1.28 14.14 -8.05
CA SER A 193 -2.41 13.27 -7.74
C SER A 193 -1.94 11.83 -7.51
N TYR A 194 -2.12 11.33 -6.29
CA TYR A 194 -1.89 9.92 -5.97
C TYR A 194 -2.71 8.98 -6.89
N ILE A 195 -3.99 9.28 -7.07
CA ILE A 195 -4.90 8.45 -7.87
C ILE A 195 -4.42 8.35 -9.31
N GLN A 196 -4.05 9.47 -9.93
CA GLN A 196 -3.67 9.50 -11.33
C GLN A 196 -2.25 9.00 -11.57
N LYS A 197 -1.31 9.33 -10.69
CA LYS A 197 0.12 9.09 -10.92
C LYS A 197 0.64 7.79 -10.31
N ILE A 198 0.03 7.29 -9.24
CA ILE A 198 0.56 6.16 -8.46
C ILE A 198 -0.38 4.97 -8.39
N SER A 199 -1.66 5.17 -8.12
CA SER A 199 -2.57 4.11 -7.68
C SER A 199 -2.69 2.92 -8.63
N ARG A 200 -2.51 3.12 -9.93
CA ARG A 200 -2.66 2.08 -10.97
C ARG A 200 -1.36 1.36 -11.33
N ALA A 201 -0.24 1.72 -10.72
CA ALA A 201 1.04 1.04 -10.94
C ALA A 201 1.01 -0.37 -10.35
N ARG A 202 1.26 -1.37 -11.21
CA ARG A 202 1.11 -2.79 -10.86
C ARG A 202 2.40 -3.39 -10.32
N THR A 203 2.23 -4.40 -9.49
CA THR A 203 3.33 -5.30 -9.12
C THR A 203 3.91 -5.99 -10.35
N PHE A 204 5.15 -6.40 -10.24
CA PHE A 204 5.88 -7.03 -11.34
C PHE A 204 6.77 -8.17 -10.86
N GLY A 205 7.11 -9.05 -11.77
CA GLY A 205 8.02 -10.15 -11.52
C GLY A 205 8.73 -10.60 -12.78
N PHE A 206 9.88 -11.26 -12.60
CA PHE A 206 10.65 -11.86 -13.69
C PHE A 206 10.20 -13.31 -13.88
N MET A 207 10.03 -13.74 -15.13
CA MET A 207 9.49 -15.06 -15.46
C MET A 207 10.24 -16.20 -14.76
N HIS A 208 11.58 -16.17 -14.75
CA HIS A 208 12.38 -17.20 -14.09
C HIS A 208 12.15 -17.24 -12.56
N GLU A 209 11.92 -16.09 -11.92
CA GLU A 209 11.59 -16.02 -10.50
C GLU A 209 10.17 -16.53 -10.23
N VAL A 210 9.21 -16.20 -11.10
CA VAL A 210 7.83 -16.69 -11.00
C VAL A 210 7.77 -18.21 -11.10
N GLU A 211 8.50 -18.81 -12.05
CA GLU A 211 8.60 -20.26 -12.21
C GLU A 211 9.20 -20.92 -10.95
N TYR A 212 10.27 -20.35 -10.41
CA TYR A 212 10.87 -20.81 -9.15
C TYR A 212 9.89 -20.71 -7.98
N LEU A 213 9.19 -19.58 -7.83
CA LEU A 213 8.20 -19.39 -6.77
C LEU A 213 7.07 -20.40 -6.86
N ARG A 214 6.54 -20.65 -8.05
CA ARG A 214 5.49 -21.66 -8.28
C ARG A 214 5.94 -23.07 -7.94
N SER A 215 7.16 -23.43 -8.27
CA SER A 215 7.73 -24.74 -7.90
C SER A 215 7.84 -24.93 -6.38
N ASN A 216 7.92 -23.83 -5.62
CA ASN A 216 7.93 -23.79 -4.16
C ASN A 216 6.55 -23.51 -3.53
N GLY A 217 5.47 -23.56 -4.32
CA GLY A 217 4.12 -23.36 -3.83
C GLY A 217 3.74 -21.90 -3.54
N LEU A 218 4.52 -20.93 -4.05
CA LEU A 218 4.26 -19.49 -3.99
C LEU A 218 3.75 -18.97 -5.33
N ALA A 219 3.30 -17.72 -5.37
CA ALA A 219 2.74 -17.05 -6.56
C ALA A 219 1.60 -17.85 -7.23
N ARG A 220 0.86 -18.66 -6.46
CA ARG A 220 -0.21 -19.51 -6.97
C ARG A 220 -1.39 -18.76 -7.57
N GLY A 221 -1.66 -17.56 -7.07
CA GLY A 221 -2.70 -16.66 -7.58
C GLY A 221 -2.20 -15.66 -8.62
N GLY A 222 -0.91 -15.70 -8.96
CA GLY A 222 -0.29 -14.80 -9.93
C GLY A 222 -0.67 -15.11 -11.36
N SER A 223 -0.96 -14.08 -12.14
CA SER A 223 -1.24 -14.16 -13.57
C SER A 223 -0.90 -12.84 -14.26
N LEU A 224 -0.99 -12.80 -15.59
CA LEU A 224 -0.85 -11.56 -16.36
C LEU A 224 -1.97 -10.54 -16.09
N ASP A 225 -3.06 -10.97 -15.45
CA ASP A 225 -4.16 -10.08 -15.06
C ASP A 225 -3.85 -9.29 -13.78
N ASN A 226 -2.87 -9.72 -12.98
CA ASN A 226 -2.54 -9.10 -11.69
C ASN A 226 -1.05 -8.83 -11.47
N ALA A 227 -0.22 -8.96 -12.48
CA ALA A 227 1.19 -8.62 -12.43
C ALA A 227 1.73 -8.26 -13.82
N VAL A 228 2.70 -7.36 -13.84
CA VAL A 228 3.55 -7.17 -15.02
C VAL A 228 4.66 -8.21 -14.97
N VAL A 229 4.77 -9.04 -15.99
CA VAL A 229 5.76 -10.11 -16.06
C VAL A 229 6.77 -9.83 -17.16
N LEU A 230 8.05 -9.97 -16.81
CA LEU A 230 9.17 -9.76 -17.72
C LEU A 230 9.86 -11.10 -18.02
N ASP A 231 10.07 -11.38 -19.31
CA ASP A 231 11.00 -12.42 -19.72
C ASP A 231 12.45 -11.89 -19.66
N GLU A 232 13.41 -12.53 -20.33
CA GLU A 232 14.82 -12.10 -20.33
C GLU A 232 15.03 -10.74 -21.01
N TYR A 233 14.09 -10.28 -21.85
CA TYR A 233 14.28 -9.10 -22.72
C TYR A 233 13.18 -8.06 -22.60
N ARG A 234 11.95 -8.43 -22.27
CA ARG A 234 10.78 -7.56 -22.41
C ARG A 234 9.64 -7.89 -21.45
N VAL A 235 8.68 -6.97 -21.39
CA VAL A 235 7.36 -7.19 -20.77
C VAL A 235 6.55 -8.11 -21.68
N ILE A 236 6.01 -9.21 -21.12
CA ILE A 236 5.22 -10.18 -21.89
C ILE A 236 3.71 -9.92 -21.86
N ASN A 237 3.22 -9.03 -21.00
CA ASN A 237 1.83 -8.58 -21.01
C ASN A 237 1.50 -7.92 -22.37
N THR A 238 0.47 -8.39 -23.05
CA THR A 238 0.11 -7.90 -24.39
C THR A 238 -0.24 -6.43 -24.42
N ASP A 239 -0.85 -5.89 -23.35
CA ASP A 239 -1.22 -4.48 -23.23
C ASP A 239 -0.06 -3.58 -22.76
N GLY A 240 1.12 -4.15 -22.50
CA GLY A 240 2.29 -3.40 -22.06
C GLY A 240 2.14 -2.77 -20.68
N LEU A 241 2.78 -1.61 -20.49
CA LEU A 241 2.79 -0.86 -19.25
C LEU A 241 1.67 0.18 -19.19
N ARG A 242 1.18 0.47 -18.00
CA ARG A 242 0.24 1.58 -17.72
C ARG A 242 0.94 2.94 -17.63
N TYR A 243 2.22 2.94 -17.24
CA TYR A 243 3.10 4.10 -17.16
C TYR A 243 4.49 3.71 -17.65
N ASP A 244 5.22 4.63 -18.27
CA ASP A 244 6.60 4.38 -18.71
C ASP A 244 7.54 4.06 -17.54
N ASP A 245 7.22 4.58 -16.35
CA ASP A 245 7.94 4.39 -15.09
C ASP A 245 7.14 3.55 -14.07
N GLU A 246 6.30 2.63 -14.56
CA GLU A 246 5.38 1.85 -13.73
C GLU A 246 6.09 1.07 -12.62
N PHE A 247 7.26 0.50 -12.90
CA PHE A 247 8.02 -0.28 -11.92
C PHE A 247 8.44 0.58 -10.71
N ALA A 248 8.97 1.78 -10.96
CA ALA A 248 9.35 2.71 -9.91
C ALA A 248 8.10 3.25 -9.17
N LYS A 249 7.05 3.61 -9.90
CA LYS A 249 5.78 4.07 -9.32
C LYS A 249 5.11 3.03 -8.43
N HIS A 250 5.20 1.76 -8.79
CA HIS A 250 4.65 0.70 -7.96
C HIS A 250 5.32 0.64 -6.58
N LYS A 251 6.61 0.94 -6.51
CA LYS A 251 7.38 0.94 -5.25
C LYS A 251 7.19 2.20 -4.41
N VAL A 252 6.69 3.29 -4.99
CA VAL A 252 6.33 4.52 -4.27
C VAL A 252 5.12 4.30 -3.36
#